data_6ee150902d253ae72b053a04841d8705
#
_entry.id   6ee150902d253ae72b053a04841d8705
#
_cell.length_a   1.000
_cell.length_b   1.000
_cell.length_c   1.000
_cell.angle_alpha   90.00
_cell.angle_beta   90.00
_cell.angle_gamma   90.00
#
_symmetry.space_group_name_H-M   'P 1'
#
loop_
_entity.id
_entity.type
_entity.pdbx_description
1 polymer ?
#
loop_
_entity_poly.entity_id
_entity_poly.type
_entity_poly.pdbx_seq_one_letter_code
_entity_poly.pdbx_strand_id
1 'polypeptide(L)'
;MEFEEIKGNVSIIPLGGLGEFGLNMMVYETENDIIVIDTGFMLPNADMPGVDLIFPDIHYLVERQEKIRGILLTHGHEDHIGALFYVLRQLDVPVYGTQLTLAIASGRLREYNVLGKAQLNTITPGDTVELGDFSAEFIHVTHSIPDAVAIALRTPAGIIVHTGDFKFDMTPVDGKLSDIQTLARLGEEGVLLLVSDSTNAEQPGQTASERSIYGTIDTIFQKTEQKLFLSTFSSSLHRIQQFIDLANIHRRLVAVSGRSLLNNIRIASELGYLNLNPAYLIDARDASMFKPHEVMILSTGSQGEPRSALALMALDNHPFLKVEPGDTVVMSARIIPGNEKAIGSVVNHLLRRGAKIYHERNADVHVSGHGSSEDLKLMLNLLKPKFFIPMHGEYQNLMRHAELAESVGIPNDNIKVAEDGELIQLTSETCEVFGREGRSGRVLVDGKPEFELEDIVLRDRIQLAEDGIVVPVVVLHSDTGENKSEPAANSQEESGQQFEGTVAPNEMEGESTENDSQISTHLTEPQGKVKKQIEIISRGFIYMDKSEELIEEAKEITRSVIENLSDEQKQETETVQDEIRGALRRFFSKQMQRTPLIFPVVMRV
;
A
#
# COMPACT_ATOMS: atom_id res chain seq x y z
N MET A 1 -3.42 23.70 28.62
CA MET A 1 -4.82 24.18 28.82
C MET A 1 -5.59 22.95 29.30
N GLU A 2 -6.02 22.91 30.54
CA GLU A 2 -6.92 21.86 31.03
C GLU A 2 -8.25 22.08 30.32
N PHE A 3 -8.67 21.11 29.50
CA PHE A 3 -9.97 21.13 28.84
C PHE A 3 -11.02 20.82 29.92
N GLU A 4 -11.96 21.72 30.14
CA GLU A 4 -13.16 21.41 30.97
C GLU A 4 -13.87 20.22 30.29
N GLU A 5 -13.99 19.12 31.04
CA GLU A 5 -14.77 17.94 30.64
C GLU A 5 -16.24 18.33 30.48
N ILE A 6 -16.68 18.55 29.25
CA ILE A 6 -18.09 18.76 28.95
C ILE A 6 -18.71 17.37 28.83
N LYS A 7 -19.60 16.99 29.77
CA LYS A 7 -20.38 15.74 29.68
C LYS A 7 -21.10 15.64 28.32
N GLY A 8 -20.86 14.53 27.61
CA GLY A 8 -21.49 14.26 26.32
C GLY A 8 -20.62 14.59 25.11
N ASN A 9 -19.32 14.81 25.28
CA ASN A 9 -18.38 14.99 24.16
C ASN A 9 -18.02 13.66 23.51
N VAL A 10 -17.82 13.70 22.18
CA VAL A 10 -17.19 12.63 21.41
C VAL A 10 -15.96 13.21 20.72
N SER A 11 -14.80 12.60 20.96
CA SER A 11 -13.57 12.88 20.20
C SER A 11 -13.52 11.97 18.98
N ILE A 12 -13.29 12.53 17.81
CA ILE A 12 -13.13 11.78 16.58
C ILE A 12 -11.70 12.00 16.11
N ILE A 13 -10.97 10.91 15.91
CA ILE A 13 -9.56 10.95 15.49
C ILE A 13 -9.38 10.05 14.27
N PRO A 14 -9.21 10.63 13.08
CA PRO A 14 -8.81 9.86 11.90
C PRO A 14 -7.35 9.43 12.06
N LEU A 15 -7.09 8.13 12.10
CA LEU A 15 -5.74 7.58 12.07
C LEU A 15 -5.26 7.34 10.64
N GLY A 16 -6.18 7.39 9.67
CA GLY A 16 -5.94 7.31 8.24
C GLY A 16 -7.25 7.45 7.46
N GLY A 17 -7.13 7.72 6.14
CA GLY A 17 -8.27 7.82 5.22
C GLY A 17 -8.78 9.24 4.97
N LEU A 18 -8.18 10.29 5.55
CA LEU A 18 -8.51 11.68 5.28
C LEU A 18 -7.33 12.40 4.61
N GLY A 19 -7.54 12.84 3.37
CA GLY A 19 -6.50 13.46 2.54
C GLY A 19 -5.68 12.45 1.73
N GLU A 20 -6.06 11.18 1.74
CA GLU A 20 -5.44 10.09 1.01
C GLU A 20 -6.43 8.97 0.66
N PHE A 21 -6.03 8.05 -0.20
CA PHE A 21 -6.75 6.80 -0.45
C PHE A 21 -6.08 5.65 0.30
N GLY A 22 -6.86 4.89 1.06
CA GLY A 22 -6.39 3.79 1.90
C GLY A 22 -6.18 4.21 3.36
N LEU A 23 -5.60 3.32 4.16
CA LEU A 23 -5.38 3.48 5.60
C LEU A 23 -6.66 3.76 6.41
N ASN A 24 -7.86 3.50 5.88
CA ASN A 24 -9.11 3.87 6.53
C ASN A 24 -9.17 3.33 7.96
N MET A 25 -9.10 4.23 8.93
CA MET A 25 -9.20 3.93 10.36
C MET A 25 -9.68 5.17 11.10
N MET A 26 -10.89 5.10 11.66
CA MET A 26 -11.50 6.20 12.38
C MET A 26 -11.78 5.81 13.83
N VAL A 27 -11.31 6.61 14.77
CA VAL A 27 -11.52 6.43 16.22
C VAL A 27 -12.64 7.34 16.67
N TYR A 28 -13.59 6.79 17.43
CA TYR A 28 -14.65 7.52 18.14
C TYR A 28 -14.46 7.25 19.63
N GLU A 29 -14.19 8.28 20.41
CA GLU A 29 -13.89 8.18 21.84
C GLU A 29 -14.83 9.06 22.67
N THR A 30 -15.42 8.45 23.70
CA THR A 30 -16.08 9.15 24.83
C THR A 30 -15.12 9.22 26.01
N GLU A 31 -15.57 9.73 27.14
CA GLU A 31 -14.80 9.70 28.39
C GLU A 31 -14.38 8.26 28.76
N ASN A 32 -15.25 7.26 28.55
CA ASN A 32 -15.06 5.89 29.07
C ASN A 32 -14.69 4.88 27.99
N ASP A 33 -15.16 5.07 26.76
CA ASP A 33 -15.18 4.02 25.74
C ASP A 33 -14.63 4.50 24.39
N ILE A 34 -14.02 3.58 23.66
CA ILE A 34 -13.51 3.80 22.31
C ILE A 34 -14.10 2.76 21.36
N ILE A 35 -14.53 3.23 20.19
CA ILE A 35 -14.88 2.43 19.02
C ILE A 35 -13.94 2.78 17.89
N VAL A 36 -13.46 1.77 17.16
CA VAL A 36 -12.68 1.94 15.93
C VAL A 36 -13.52 1.48 14.75
N ILE A 37 -13.65 2.29 13.72
CA ILE A 37 -14.26 1.89 12.46
C ILE A 37 -13.16 1.71 11.42
N ASP A 38 -13.09 0.50 10.87
CA ASP A 38 -12.13 0.00 9.90
C ASP A 38 -10.67 -0.03 10.39
N THR A 39 -9.85 -0.79 9.69
CA THR A 39 -8.42 -1.01 9.92
C THR A 39 -7.73 -1.28 8.59
N GLY A 40 -7.70 -0.26 7.75
CA GLY A 40 -7.16 -0.35 6.40
C GLY A 40 -5.64 -0.32 6.33
N PHE A 41 -5.09 -0.78 5.21
CA PHE A 41 -3.72 -0.50 4.83
C PHE A 41 -3.66 0.26 3.50
N MET A 42 -2.48 0.75 3.16
CA MET A 42 -2.20 1.36 1.86
C MET A 42 -1.01 0.68 1.19
N LEU A 43 -1.04 0.59 -0.14
CA LEU A 43 0.13 0.19 -0.93
C LEU A 43 1.06 1.38 -1.12
N PRO A 44 2.40 1.15 -1.13
CA PRO A 44 3.36 2.24 -1.32
C PRO A 44 3.28 2.82 -2.74
N ASN A 45 3.58 4.10 -2.84
CA ASN A 45 3.78 4.78 -4.10
C ASN A 45 5.15 4.44 -4.72
N ALA A 46 5.36 4.82 -5.98
CA ALA A 46 6.60 4.56 -6.72
C ALA A 46 7.84 5.27 -6.12
N ASP A 47 7.64 6.30 -5.30
CA ASP A 47 8.65 7.07 -4.59
C ASP A 47 9.05 6.46 -3.23
N MET A 48 8.52 5.28 -2.88
CA MET A 48 8.82 4.56 -1.64
C MET A 48 9.57 3.23 -1.93
N PRO A 49 10.85 3.27 -2.35
CA PRO A 49 11.58 2.07 -2.75
C PRO A 49 11.76 1.09 -1.59
N GLY A 50 11.32 -0.17 -1.81
CA GLY A 50 11.47 -1.25 -0.84
C GLY A 50 10.46 -1.22 0.31
N VAL A 51 9.42 -0.38 0.23
CA VAL A 51 8.24 -0.48 1.08
C VAL A 51 7.25 -1.42 0.41
N ASP A 52 6.72 -2.39 1.13
CA ASP A 52 5.72 -3.33 0.62
C ASP A 52 4.30 -3.00 1.08
N LEU A 53 4.15 -2.52 2.33
CA LEU A 53 2.86 -2.18 2.94
C LEU A 53 3.02 -0.94 3.83
N ILE A 54 1.94 -0.21 3.99
CA ILE A 54 1.85 0.93 4.89
C ILE A 54 0.64 0.71 5.82
N PHE A 55 0.86 0.78 7.13
CA PHE A 55 -0.20 0.69 8.14
C PHE A 55 -0.39 2.03 8.86
N PRO A 56 -1.58 2.29 9.41
CA PRO A 56 -1.77 3.41 10.30
C PRO A 56 -0.99 3.20 11.61
N ASP A 57 -0.47 4.28 12.18
CA ASP A 57 0.11 4.25 13.52
C ASP A 57 -1.00 4.11 14.55
N ILE A 58 -0.94 3.06 15.36
CA ILE A 58 -1.95 2.72 16.35
C ILE A 58 -1.50 2.98 17.80
N HIS A 59 -0.41 3.70 18.02
CA HIS A 59 0.07 4.00 19.39
C HIS A 59 -1.02 4.63 20.25
N TYR A 60 -1.84 5.51 19.67
CA TYR A 60 -2.99 6.10 20.34
C TYR A 60 -3.94 5.06 20.95
N LEU A 61 -4.21 3.98 20.20
CA LEU A 61 -5.08 2.88 20.64
C LEU A 61 -4.40 1.97 21.65
N VAL A 62 -3.11 1.69 21.46
CA VAL A 62 -2.32 0.83 22.37
C VAL A 62 -2.26 1.43 23.78
N GLU A 63 -2.07 2.75 23.90
CA GLU A 63 -2.08 3.47 25.17
C GLU A 63 -3.44 3.46 25.88
N ARG A 64 -4.54 3.17 25.17
CA ARG A 64 -5.94 3.25 25.66
C ARG A 64 -6.72 1.97 25.45
N GLN A 65 -6.03 0.83 25.34
CA GLN A 65 -6.66 -0.44 24.97
C GLN A 65 -7.80 -0.86 25.93
N GLU A 66 -7.75 -0.47 27.20
CA GLU A 66 -8.78 -0.78 28.18
C GLU A 66 -10.12 -0.09 27.92
N LYS A 67 -10.11 1.02 27.17
CA LYS A 67 -11.32 1.72 26.75
C LYS A 67 -11.93 1.14 25.46
N ILE A 68 -11.18 0.38 24.66
CA ILE A 68 -11.64 -0.08 23.34
C ILE A 68 -12.70 -1.17 23.52
N ARG A 69 -13.92 -0.90 23.04
CA ARG A 69 -15.06 -1.83 23.11
C ARG A 69 -15.18 -2.69 21.87
N GLY A 70 -14.64 -2.26 20.75
CA GLY A 70 -14.63 -3.04 19.53
C GLY A 70 -14.09 -2.32 18.31
N ILE A 71 -13.77 -3.14 17.30
CA ILE A 71 -13.47 -2.71 15.94
C ILE A 71 -14.68 -3.09 15.09
N LEU A 72 -15.24 -2.13 14.36
CA LEU A 72 -16.39 -2.30 13.49
C LEU A 72 -15.92 -2.20 12.04
N LEU A 73 -16.15 -3.25 11.25
CA LEU A 73 -15.72 -3.30 9.85
C LEU A 73 -16.89 -3.00 8.92
N THR A 74 -16.69 -2.02 8.04
CA THR A 74 -17.73 -1.62 7.07
C THR A 74 -17.87 -2.61 5.92
N HIS A 75 -16.76 -3.09 5.35
CA HIS A 75 -16.74 -4.06 4.25
C HIS A 75 -15.36 -4.70 4.05
N GLY A 76 -15.25 -5.65 3.11
CA GLY A 76 -14.09 -6.53 2.97
C GLY A 76 -12.99 -6.04 2.01
N HIS A 77 -12.86 -4.75 1.70
CA HIS A 77 -11.72 -4.24 0.94
C HIS A 77 -10.48 -4.08 1.81
N GLU A 78 -9.31 -4.21 1.21
CA GLU A 78 -8.02 -4.20 1.91
C GLU A 78 -7.68 -2.86 2.56
N ASP A 79 -8.12 -1.77 1.98
CA ASP A 79 -7.99 -0.41 2.53
C ASP A 79 -8.94 -0.14 3.70
N HIS A 80 -9.78 -1.14 4.09
CA HIS A 80 -10.64 -1.14 5.27
C HIS A 80 -10.34 -2.25 6.26
N ILE A 81 -9.81 -3.42 5.82
CA ILE A 81 -9.54 -4.57 6.70
C ILE A 81 -8.08 -5.02 6.69
N GLY A 82 -7.26 -4.47 5.79
CA GLY A 82 -5.95 -5.03 5.48
C GLY A 82 -4.93 -4.94 6.61
N ALA A 83 -5.06 -3.96 7.52
CA ALA A 83 -4.21 -3.83 8.70
C ALA A 83 -4.77 -4.55 9.95
N LEU A 84 -5.93 -5.22 9.87
CA LEU A 84 -6.56 -5.86 11.03
C LEU A 84 -5.62 -6.84 11.76
N PHE A 85 -4.83 -7.61 11.02
CA PHE A 85 -3.87 -8.53 11.61
C PHE A 85 -2.74 -7.81 12.38
N TYR A 86 -2.31 -6.64 11.88
CA TYR A 86 -1.31 -5.79 12.53
C TYR A 86 -1.86 -5.22 13.86
N VAL A 87 -3.11 -4.73 13.83
CA VAL A 87 -3.82 -4.22 15.00
C VAL A 87 -4.00 -5.31 16.05
N LEU A 88 -4.54 -6.49 15.67
CA LEU A 88 -4.81 -7.60 16.60
C LEU A 88 -3.56 -8.34 17.11
N ARG A 89 -2.38 -8.03 16.60
CA ARG A 89 -1.12 -8.45 17.23
C ARG A 89 -0.83 -7.69 18.52
N GLN A 90 -1.27 -6.44 18.59
CA GLN A 90 -0.98 -5.52 19.66
C GLN A 90 -2.18 -5.32 20.61
N LEU A 91 -3.41 -5.50 20.10
CA LEU A 91 -4.66 -5.28 20.83
C LEU A 91 -5.49 -6.57 20.89
N ASP A 92 -6.03 -6.89 22.07
CA ASP A 92 -7.00 -7.97 22.28
C ASP A 92 -8.40 -7.37 22.44
N VAL A 93 -9.07 -7.16 21.31
CA VAL A 93 -10.37 -6.48 21.23
C VAL A 93 -11.32 -7.23 20.31
N PRO A 94 -12.65 -7.20 20.58
CA PRO A 94 -13.63 -7.83 19.70
C PRO A 94 -13.75 -7.09 18.37
N VAL A 95 -13.96 -7.84 17.30
CA VAL A 95 -14.15 -7.35 15.94
C VAL A 95 -15.55 -7.72 15.47
N TYR A 96 -16.27 -6.78 14.89
CA TYR A 96 -17.62 -6.95 14.37
C TYR A 96 -17.62 -6.65 12.87
N GLY A 97 -18.28 -7.51 12.09
CA GLY A 97 -18.39 -7.32 10.65
C GLY A 97 -19.36 -8.32 10.04
N THR A 98 -19.75 -8.10 8.79
CA THR A 98 -20.59 -9.03 8.06
C THR A 98 -19.86 -10.34 7.79
N GLN A 99 -20.61 -11.39 7.50
CA GLN A 99 -20.07 -12.73 7.31
C GLN A 99 -18.98 -12.78 6.23
N LEU A 100 -19.20 -12.11 5.10
CA LEU A 100 -18.22 -12.04 4.01
C LEU A 100 -16.97 -11.26 4.42
N THR A 101 -17.14 -10.09 5.03
CA THR A 101 -16.04 -9.24 5.51
C THR A 101 -15.12 -9.99 6.46
N LEU A 102 -15.69 -10.64 7.49
CA LEU A 102 -14.92 -11.43 8.46
C LEU A 102 -14.26 -12.65 7.83
N ALA A 103 -14.89 -13.30 6.86
CA ALA A 103 -14.31 -14.46 6.18
C ALA A 103 -13.09 -14.06 5.33
N ILE A 104 -13.14 -12.92 4.63
CA ILE A 104 -12.01 -12.37 3.88
C ILE A 104 -10.89 -11.97 4.85
N ALA A 105 -11.20 -11.21 5.90
CA ALA A 105 -10.24 -10.83 6.94
C ALA A 105 -9.57 -12.05 7.59
N SER A 106 -10.34 -13.12 7.87
CA SER A 106 -9.82 -14.37 8.43
C SER A 106 -8.73 -15.02 7.57
N GLY A 107 -8.74 -14.81 6.26
CA GLY A 107 -7.69 -15.28 5.36
C GLY A 107 -6.34 -14.68 5.73
N ARG A 108 -6.27 -13.37 5.91
CA ARG A 108 -5.06 -12.66 6.35
C ARG A 108 -4.70 -12.96 7.80
N LEU A 109 -5.69 -12.98 8.70
CA LEU A 109 -5.44 -13.34 10.11
C LEU A 109 -4.80 -14.74 10.24
N ARG A 110 -5.17 -15.68 9.37
CA ARG A 110 -4.57 -17.02 9.30
C ARG A 110 -3.14 -16.97 8.75
N GLU A 111 -2.90 -16.24 7.69
CA GLU A 111 -1.58 -16.07 7.06
C GLU A 111 -0.55 -15.54 8.06
N TYR A 112 -0.97 -14.60 8.92
CA TYR A 112 -0.11 -14.01 9.94
C TYR A 112 -0.23 -14.63 11.34
N ASN A 113 -0.90 -15.80 11.48
CA ASN A 113 -1.06 -16.55 12.72
C ASN A 113 -1.76 -15.78 13.87
N VAL A 114 -2.68 -14.88 13.53
CA VAL A 114 -3.46 -14.07 14.49
C VAL A 114 -4.87 -14.63 14.70
N LEU A 115 -5.41 -15.39 13.75
CA LEU A 115 -6.80 -15.87 13.76
C LEU A 115 -7.21 -16.60 15.05
N GLY A 116 -6.29 -17.37 15.65
CA GLY A 116 -6.59 -18.14 16.88
C GLY A 116 -6.80 -17.28 18.13
N LYS A 117 -6.44 -15.99 18.09
CA LYS A 117 -6.64 -15.01 19.16
C LYS A 117 -7.76 -14.03 18.86
N ALA A 118 -8.18 -13.91 17.60
CA ALA A 118 -9.17 -12.94 17.17
C ALA A 118 -10.59 -13.29 17.65
N GLN A 119 -11.25 -12.34 18.28
CA GLN A 119 -12.65 -12.46 18.71
C GLN A 119 -13.55 -11.88 17.60
N LEU A 120 -13.92 -12.70 16.61
CA LEU A 120 -14.70 -12.30 15.46
C LEU A 120 -16.21 -12.51 15.71
N ASN A 121 -16.97 -11.43 15.65
CA ASN A 121 -18.41 -11.41 15.89
C ASN A 121 -19.13 -11.07 14.59
N THR A 122 -19.88 -12.02 14.05
CA THR A 122 -20.66 -11.80 12.83
C THR A 122 -21.89 -10.99 13.12
N ILE A 123 -22.10 -9.92 12.33
CA ILE A 123 -23.34 -9.12 12.31
C ILE A 123 -24.05 -9.28 10.98
N THR A 124 -25.33 -8.94 11.00
CA THR A 124 -26.18 -8.83 9.81
C THR A 124 -26.69 -7.40 9.67
N PRO A 125 -26.82 -6.84 8.46
CA PRO A 125 -27.44 -5.53 8.29
C PRO A 125 -28.81 -5.49 8.98
N GLY A 126 -29.05 -4.45 9.78
CA GLY A 126 -30.20 -4.30 10.68
C GLY A 126 -29.90 -4.65 12.14
N ASP A 127 -28.79 -5.34 12.43
CA ASP A 127 -28.38 -5.60 13.81
C ASP A 127 -27.92 -4.30 14.50
N THR A 128 -28.13 -4.28 15.82
CA THR A 128 -27.61 -3.26 16.72
C THR A 128 -26.76 -3.93 17.80
N VAL A 129 -25.57 -3.37 18.07
CA VAL A 129 -24.62 -3.87 19.08
C VAL A 129 -24.35 -2.79 20.10
N GLU A 130 -24.53 -3.11 21.40
CA GLU A 130 -24.24 -2.22 22.51
C GLU A 130 -22.75 -2.33 22.90
N LEU A 131 -22.03 -1.22 22.94
CA LEU A 131 -20.58 -1.14 23.11
C LEU A 131 -20.20 -0.01 24.06
N GLY A 132 -20.51 -0.18 25.34
CA GLY A 132 -20.31 0.85 26.36
C GLY A 132 -21.22 2.06 26.15
N ASP A 133 -20.63 3.25 26.00
CA ASP A 133 -21.35 4.49 25.73
C ASP A 133 -21.92 4.57 24.29
N PHE A 134 -21.59 3.58 23.46
CA PHE A 134 -22.02 3.52 22.04
C PHE A 134 -23.05 2.41 21.80
N SER A 135 -23.98 2.69 20.91
CA SER A 135 -24.87 1.69 20.30
C SER A 135 -24.72 1.78 18.78
N ALA A 136 -24.25 0.72 18.15
CA ALA A 136 -23.92 0.67 16.72
C ALA A 136 -24.99 -0.09 15.92
N GLU A 137 -25.72 0.59 15.03
CA GLU A 137 -26.69 0.01 14.08
C GLU A 137 -26.02 -0.13 12.71
N PHE A 138 -26.05 -1.34 12.12
CA PHE A 138 -25.43 -1.65 10.83
C PHE A 138 -26.46 -1.57 9.70
N ILE A 139 -26.20 -0.74 8.68
CA ILE A 139 -27.14 -0.40 7.62
C ILE A 139 -26.59 -0.88 6.29
N HIS A 140 -27.32 -1.71 5.55
CA HIS A 140 -26.87 -2.16 4.24
C HIS A 140 -26.71 -1.00 3.25
N VAL A 141 -25.55 -0.95 2.59
CA VAL A 141 -25.26 -0.06 1.46
C VAL A 141 -24.73 -0.85 0.28
N THR A 142 -25.01 -0.38 -0.94
CA THR A 142 -24.42 -0.99 -2.13
C THR A 142 -23.03 -0.46 -2.39
N HIS A 143 -22.11 -1.38 -2.71
CA HIS A 143 -20.74 -1.06 -3.11
C HIS A 143 -20.26 -2.08 -4.17
N SER A 144 -18.97 -2.13 -4.50
CA SER A 144 -18.40 -3.10 -5.46
C SER A 144 -18.26 -4.52 -4.90
N ILE A 145 -18.34 -4.68 -3.58
CA ILE A 145 -18.34 -5.94 -2.85
C ILE A 145 -19.67 -6.15 -2.12
N PRO A 146 -20.20 -7.39 -2.03
CA PRO A 146 -21.42 -7.67 -1.26
C PRO A 146 -21.27 -7.37 0.23
N ASP A 147 -22.42 -7.19 0.89
CA ASP A 147 -22.54 -7.02 2.35
C ASP A 147 -21.80 -5.80 2.93
N ALA A 148 -21.58 -4.76 2.15
CA ALA A 148 -21.10 -3.49 2.68
C ALA A 148 -22.15 -2.83 3.57
N VAL A 149 -21.70 -2.19 4.67
CA VAL A 149 -22.57 -1.52 5.63
C VAL A 149 -22.06 -0.12 5.96
N ALA A 150 -23.01 0.81 6.11
CA ALA A 150 -22.83 2.03 6.88
C ALA A 150 -23.11 1.73 8.36
N ILE A 151 -22.56 2.54 9.26
CA ILE A 151 -22.68 2.36 10.71
C ILE A 151 -23.26 3.63 11.32
N ALA A 152 -24.40 3.51 11.98
CA ALA A 152 -24.97 4.58 12.78
C ALA A 152 -24.59 4.36 14.25
N LEU A 153 -23.77 5.25 14.80
CA LEU A 153 -23.37 5.26 16.21
C LEU A 153 -24.30 6.19 16.99
N ARG A 154 -25.07 5.65 17.91
CA ARG A 154 -25.74 6.45 18.94
C ARG A 154 -24.75 6.71 20.06
N THR A 155 -24.53 7.96 20.37
CA THR A 155 -23.54 8.44 21.33
C THR A 155 -24.18 9.39 22.34
N PRO A 156 -23.51 9.74 23.45
CA PRO A 156 -24.00 10.76 24.36
C PRO A 156 -24.19 12.15 23.75
N ALA A 157 -23.47 12.47 22.67
CA ALA A 157 -23.61 13.73 21.94
C ALA A 157 -24.81 13.72 20.96
N GLY A 158 -25.12 12.56 20.37
CA GLY A 158 -26.17 12.39 19.34
C GLY A 158 -25.83 11.26 18.37
N ILE A 159 -26.54 11.23 17.24
CA ILE A 159 -26.36 10.19 16.22
C ILE A 159 -25.25 10.60 15.26
N ILE A 160 -24.23 9.74 15.11
CA ILE A 160 -23.18 9.86 14.11
C ILE A 160 -23.41 8.77 13.06
N VAL A 161 -23.38 9.11 11.78
CA VAL A 161 -23.43 8.13 10.69
C VAL A 161 -22.09 8.12 9.96
N HIS A 162 -21.45 6.95 9.91
CA HIS A 162 -20.24 6.67 9.14
C HIS A 162 -20.64 5.80 7.96
N THR A 163 -20.53 6.31 6.72
CA THR A 163 -21.09 5.61 5.56
C THR A 163 -20.32 4.36 5.15
N GLY A 164 -19.01 4.25 5.51
CA GLY A 164 -18.14 3.39 4.73
C GLY A 164 -18.16 3.79 3.26
N ASP A 165 -17.77 2.88 2.38
CA ASP A 165 -17.82 3.08 0.94
C ASP A 165 -19.20 2.71 0.40
N PHE A 166 -19.78 3.58 -0.42
CA PHE A 166 -21.12 3.35 -0.92
C PHE A 166 -21.39 3.97 -2.29
N LYS A 167 -22.43 3.48 -2.93
CA LYS A 167 -23.19 4.12 -4.01
C LYS A 167 -24.69 3.79 -3.86
N PHE A 168 -25.55 4.39 -4.65
CA PHE A 168 -26.94 3.99 -4.74
C PHE A 168 -27.19 3.22 -6.05
N ASP A 169 -26.94 1.91 -6.05
CA ASP A 169 -27.24 1.04 -7.19
C ASP A 169 -28.70 0.56 -7.11
N MET A 170 -29.54 1.06 -8.02
CA MET A 170 -30.96 0.71 -8.06
C MET A 170 -31.26 -0.64 -8.72
N THR A 171 -30.24 -1.28 -9.32
CA THR A 171 -30.35 -2.60 -9.97
C THR A 171 -29.13 -3.46 -9.68
N PRO A 172 -28.77 -3.66 -8.40
CA PRO A 172 -27.56 -4.38 -8.02
C PRO A 172 -27.59 -5.83 -8.52
N VAL A 173 -26.41 -6.41 -8.71
CA VAL A 173 -26.25 -7.75 -9.29
C VAL A 173 -26.90 -8.82 -8.40
N ASP A 174 -26.76 -8.71 -7.09
CA ASP A 174 -27.33 -9.63 -6.09
C ASP A 174 -28.79 -9.31 -5.72
N GLY A 175 -29.36 -8.19 -6.23
CA GLY A 175 -30.71 -7.76 -5.97
C GLY A 175 -30.93 -7.06 -4.61
N LYS A 176 -29.85 -6.86 -3.80
CA LYS A 176 -29.92 -6.20 -2.49
C LYS A 176 -29.72 -4.69 -2.67
N LEU A 177 -30.74 -3.90 -2.41
CA LEU A 177 -30.71 -2.43 -2.46
C LEU A 177 -30.12 -1.86 -1.17
N SER A 178 -29.49 -0.69 -1.25
CA SER A 178 -29.18 0.11 -0.04
C SER A 178 -30.44 0.36 0.77
N ASP A 179 -30.34 0.29 2.09
CA ASP A 179 -31.46 0.50 3.00
C ASP A 179 -31.77 2.01 3.18
N ILE A 180 -32.35 2.58 2.11
CA ILE A 180 -32.76 3.99 2.06
C ILE A 180 -33.80 4.30 3.15
N GLN A 181 -34.62 3.31 3.55
CA GLN A 181 -35.67 3.53 4.56
C GLN A 181 -35.05 3.79 5.94
N THR A 182 -34.04 2.99 6.33
CA THR A 182 -33.33 3.23 7.59
C THR A 182 -32.52 4.52 7.55
N LEU A 183 -31.87 4.86 6.42
CA LEU A 183 -31.20 6.17 6.28
C LEU A 183 -32.17 7.34 6.43
N ALA A 184 -33.36 7.30 5.79
CA ALA A 184 -34.37 8.34 5.91
C ALA A 184 -34.91 8.43 7.35
N ARG A 185 -35.15 7.29 8.03
CA ARG A 185 -35.61 7.25 9.44
C ARG A 185 -34.57 7.94 10.35
N LEU A 186 -33.28 7.66 10.18
CA LEU A 186 -32.22 8.34 10.95
C LEU A 186 -32.22 9.86 10.69
N GLY A 187 -32.42 10.28 9.44
CA GLY A 187 -32.54 11.70 9.10
C GLY A 187 -33.75 12.38 9.77
N GLU A 188 -34.85 11.66 9.98
CA GLU A 188 -36.01 12.16 10.73
C GLU A 188 -35.77 12.15 12.26
N GLU A 189 -35.01 11.19 12.78
CA GLU A 189 -34.60 11.17 14.19
C GLU A 189 -33.64 12.32 14.52
N GLY A 190 -32.86 12.80 13.54
CA GLY A 190 -31.89 13.88 13.66
C GLY A 190 -30.47 13.38 13.77
N VAL A 191 -29.77 13.34 12.64
CA VAL A 191 -28.33 13.02 12.58
C VAL A 191 -27.52 14.23 13.00
N LEU A 192 -26.72 14.06 14.04
CA LEU A 192 -25.80 15.09 14.52
C LEU A 192 -24.61 15.28 13.58
N LEU A 193 -23.97 14.17 13.18
CA LEU A 193 -22.79 14.19 12.31
C LEU A 193 -22.92 13.11 11.23
N LEU A 194 -22.59 13.47 10.00
CA LEU A 194 -22.34 12.54 8.90
C LEU A 194 -20.83 12.55 8.56
N VAL A 195 -20.22 11.38 8.53
CA VAL A 195 -18.86 11.13 8.02
C VAL A 195 -19.01 10.27 6.77
N SER A 196 -18.64 10.79 5.58
CA SER A 196 -19.06 10.17 4.31
C SER A 196 -17.94 10.10 3.26
N ASP A 197 -17.94 8.97 2.52
CA ASP A 197 -17.09 8.67 1.36
C ASP A 197 -17.09 9.81 0.33
N SER A 198 -15.89 10.23 -0.09
CA SER A 198 -15.66 11.34 -1.03
C SER A 198 -14.97 10.93 -2.33
N THR A 199 -14.68 9.64 -2.51
CA THR A 199 -13.83 9.10 -3.61
C THR A 199 -14.22 9.66 -4.98
N ASN A 200 -15.51 9.77 -5.30
CA ASN A 200 -16.00 10.24 -6.58
C ASN A 200 -16.70 11.61 -6.51
N ALA A 201 -16.43 12.43 -5.51
CA ALA A 201 -17.07 13.73 -5.34
C ALA A 201 -16.93 14.67 -6.57
N GLU A 202 -15.84 14.53 -7.34
CA GLU A 202 -15.60 15.29 -8.56
C GLU A 202 -16.37 14.78 -9.78
N GLN A 203 -16.90 13.53 -9.73
CA GLN A 203 -17.60 12.93 -10.86
C GLN A 203 -19.05 13.43 -10.90
N PRO A 204 -19.49 14.02 -12.03
CA PRO A 204 -20.87 14.51 -12.15
C PRO A 204 -21.86 13.36 -12.29
N GLY A 205 -23.10 13.59 -11.85
CA GLY A 205 -24.21 12.68 -12.01
C GLY A 205 -24.22 11.54 -10.99
N GLN A 206 -24.90 10.46 -11.34
CA GLN A 206 -25.05 9.23 -10.55
C GLN A 206 -24.06 8.16 -11.02
N THR A 207 -23.54 7.37 -10.11
CA THR A 207 -22.76 6.19 -10.47
C THR A 207 -23.65 5.12 -11.08
N ALA A 208 -23.28 4.63 -12.24
CA ALA A 208 -24.04 3.61 -12.96
C ALA A 208 -24.13 2.30 -12.15
N SER A 209 -25.18 1.52 -12.42
CA SER A 209 -25.30 0.17 -11.88
C SER A 209 -24.17 -0.74 -12.36
N GLU A 210 -23.72 -1.64 -11.51
CA GLU A 210 -22.75 -2.68 -11.88
C GLU A 210 -23.24 -3.54 -13.07
N ARG A 211 -24.57 -3.67 -13.25
CA ARG A 211 -25.17 -4.36 -14.41
C ARG A 211 -24.96 -3.65 -15.74
N SER A 212 -24.63 -2.35 -15.75
CA SER A 212 -24.51 -1.57 -16.98
C SER A 212 -23.41 -2.09 -17.92
N ILE A 213 -22.36 -2.70 -17.37
CA ILE A 213 -21.25 -3.25 -18.18
C ILE A 213 -21.59 -4.59 -18.82
N TYR A 214 -22.64 -5.28 -18.37
CA TYR A 214 -23.01 -6.62 -18.81
C TYR A 214 -23.13 -6.73 -20.36
N GLY A 215 -23.84 -5.81 -21.00
CA GLY A 215 -24.02 -5.82 -22.46
C GLY A 215 -22.74 -5.62 -23.25
N THR A 216 -21.84 -4.77 -22.77
CA THR A 216 -20.53 -4.57 -23.39
C THR A 216 -19.65 -5.81 -23.26
N ILE A 217 -19.61 -6.41 -22.06
CA ILE A 217 -18.85 -7.63 -21.81
C ILE A 217 -19.41 -8.80 -22.62
N ASP A 218 -20.75 -8.98 -22.68
CA ASP A 218 -21.41 -9.99 -23.53
C ASP A 218 -21.01 -9.83 -25.01
N THR A 219 -21.01 -8.60 -25.52
CA THR A 219 -20.56 -8.31 -26.88
C THR A 219 -19.09 -8.71 -27.11
N ILE A 220 -18.24 -8.50 -26.12
CA ILE A 220 -16.83 -8.91 -26.19
C ILE A 220 -16.71 -10.44 -26.23
N PHE A 221 -17.48 -11.16 -25.38
CA PHE A 221 -17.53 -12.63 -25.41
C PHE A 221 -17.93 -13.15 -26.78
N GLN A 222 -18.99 -12.57 -27.39
CA GLN A 222 -19.47 -12.96 -28.72
C GLN A 222 -18.44 -12.78 -29.85
N LYS A 223 -17.64 -11.69 -29.76
CA LYS A 223 -16.63 -11.35 -30.79
C LYS A 223 -15.29 -12.03 -30.55
N THR A 224 -15.08 -12.68 -29.42
CA THR A 224 -13.79 -13.30 -29.10
C THR A 224 -13.71 -14.73 -29.62
N GLU A 225 -12.88 -14.94 -30.65
CA GLU A 225 -12.65 -16.24 -31.31
C GLU A 225 -11.50 -17.04 -30.65
N GLN A 226 -10.69 -16.41 -29.83
CA GLN A 226 -9.55 -16.97 -29.13
C GLN A 226 -9.79 -16.99 -27.61
N LYS A 227 -8.74 -17.10 -26.78
CA LYS A 227 -8.85 -17.01 -25.33
C LYS A 227 -9.32 -15.63 -24.91
N LEU A 228 -10.11 -15.58 -23.85
CA LEU A 228 -10.58 -14.35 -23.22
C LEU A 228 -9.96 -14.22 -21.83
N PHE A 229 -9.20 -13.15 -21.63
CA PHE A 229 -8.64 -12.79 -20.33
C PHE A 229 -9.43 -11.63 -19.75
N LEU A 230 -9.89 -11.79 -18.52
CA LEU A 230 -10.62 -10.76 -17.77
C LEU A 230 -9.84 -10.44 -16.49
N SER A 231 -9.36 -9.21 -16.37
CA SER A 231 -8.65 -8.76 -15.18
C SER A 231 -9.49 -7.75 -14.41
N THR A 232 -9.63 -7.98 -13.11
CA THR A 232 -10.38 -7.12 -12.19
C THR A 232 -9.79 -7.20 -10.78
N PHE A 233 -10.25 -6.35 -9.87
CA PHE A 233 -9.93 -6.48 -8.45
C PHE A 233 -10.49 -7.79 -7.89
N SER A 234 -9.73 -8.45 -7.04
CA SER A 234 -10.12 -9.75 -6.44
C SER A 234 -11.33 -9.66 -5.52
N SER A 235 -11.65 -8.46 -5.04
CA SER A 235 -12.80 -8.14 -4.20
C SER A 235 -14.07 -7.76 -4.97
N SER A 236 -13.99 -7.45 -6.28
CA SER A 236 -15.14 -7.08 -7.10
C SER A 236 -16.04 -8.28 -7.42
N LEU A 237 -16.64 -8.88 -6.38
CA LEU A 237 -17.36 -10.14 -6.50
C LEU A 237 -18.60 -10.05 -7.39
N HIS A 238 -19.29 -8.91 -7.40
CA HIS A 238 -20.43 -8.67 -8.30
C HIS A 238 -20.01 -8.74 -9.78
N ARG A 239 -18.86 -8.19 -10.11
CA ARG A 239 -18.28 -8.24 -11.47
C ARG A 239 -17.83 -9.63 -11.85
N ILE A 240 -17.17 -10.31 -10.91
CA ILE A 240 -16.75 -11.71 -11.08
C ILE A 240 -17.97 -12.59 -11.36
N GLN A 241 -19.10 -12.39 -10.65
CA GLN A 241 -20.34 -13.13 -10.92
C GLN A 241 -20.83 -12.91 -12.36
N GLN A 242 -20.86 -11.66 -12.84
CA GLN A 242 -21.26 -11.39 -14.21
C GLN A 242 -20.35 -12.07 -15.23
N PHE A 243 -19.04 -12.11 -14.99
CA PHE A 243 -18.08 -12.81 -15.85
C PHE A 243 -18.31 -14.32 -15.88
N ILE A 244 -18.59 -14.93 -14.71
CA ILE A 244 -18.91 -16.37 -14.59
C ILE A 244 -20.22 -16.67 -15.31
N ASP A 245 -21.24 -15.85 -15.15
CA ASP A 245 -22.54 -16.04 -15.81
C ASP A 245 -22.39 -15.98 -17.35
N LEU A 246 -21.63 -15.01 -17.86
CA LEU A 246 -21.35 -14.90 -19.29
C LEU A 246 -20.49 -16.07 -19.79
N ALA A 247 -19.51 -16.54 -19.01
CA ALA A 247 -18.73 -17.72 -19.37
C ALA A 247 -19.63 -18.95 -19.54
N ASN A 248 -20.58 -19.15 -18.61
CA ASN A 248 -21.56 -20.24 -18.70
C ASN A 248 -22.46 -20.11 -19.95
N ILE A 249 -22.97 -18.91 -20.25
CA ILE A 249 -23.80 -18.64 -21.44
C ILE A 249 -23.03 -18.94 -22.72
N HIS A 250 -21.78 -18.48 -22.81
CA HIS A 250 -20.91 -18.68 -23.98
C HIS A 250 -20.14 -20.01 -23.95
N ARG A 251 -20.44 -20.90 -22.98
CA ARG A 251 -19.83 -22.24 -22.84
C ARG A 251 -18.31 -22.21 -22.77
N ARG A 252 -17.74 -21.19 -22.09
CA ARG A 252 -16.32 -21.10 -21.80
C ARG A 252 -16.01 -21.66 -20.43
N LEU A 253 -14.96 -22.46 -20.35
CA LEU A 253 -14.39 -22.92 -19.10
C LEU A 253 -13.64 -21.77 -18.42
N VAL A 254 -13.76 -21.69 -17.11
CA VAL A 254 -13.19 -20.63 -16.28
C VAL A 254 -11.90 -21.11 -15.65
N ALA A 255 -10.77 -20.51 -16.00
CA ALA A 255 -9.52 -20.67 -15.30
C ALA A 255 -9.26 -19.42 -14.44
N VAL A 256 -8.79 -19.58 -13.20
CA VAL A 256 -8.51 -18.47 -12.29
C VAL A 256 -7.02 -18.38 -12.00
N SER A 257 -6.43 -17.19 -12.12
CA SER A 257 -5.02 -16.93 -11.84
C SER A 257 -4.85 -15.71 -10.94
N GLY A 258 -4.19 -15.91 -9.80
CA GLY A 258 -3.98 -14.94 -8.73
C GLY A 258 -4.45 -15.49 -7.38
N ARG A 259 -3.57 -15.47 -6.38
CA ARG A 259 -3.85 -16.09 -5.06
C ARG A 259 -5.04 -15.44 -4.34
N SER A 260 -5.08 -14.11 -4.29
CA SER A 260 -6.18 -13.38 -3.66
C SER A 260 -7.51 -13.64 -4.36
N LEU A 261 -7.52 -13.65 -5.70
CA LEU A 261 -8.71 -13.92 -6.50
C LEU A 261 -9.25 -15.34 -6.26
N LEU A 262 -8.37 -16.36 -6.28
CA LEU A 262 -8.74 -17.74 -5.96
C LEU A 262 -9.34 -17.86 -4.55
N ASN A 263 -8.72 -17.22 -3.57
CA ASN A 263 -9.19 -17.27 -2.19
C ASN A 263 -10.56 -16.58 -2.03
N ASN A 264 -10.73 -15.40 -2.62
CA ASN A 264 -11.99 -14.65 -2.53
C ASN A 264 -13.14 -15.36 -3.26
N ILE A 265 -12.89 -15.94 -4.45
CA ILE A 265 -13.88 -16.75 -5.17
C ILE A 265 -14.28 -17.97 -4.33
N ARG A 266 -13.31 -18.68 -3.71
CA ARG A 266 -13.60 -19.82 -2.84
C ARG A 266 -14.46 -19.40 -1.66
N ILE A 267 -14.06 -18.39 -0.91
CA ILE A 267 -14.80 -17.87 0.25
C ILE A 267 -16.22 -17.46 -0.15
N ALA A 268 -16.35 -16.66 -1.21
CA ALA A 268 -17.63 -16.17 -1.66
C ALA A 268 -18.56 -17.31 -2.16
N SER A 269 -17.99 -18.34 -2.80
CA SER A 269 -18.76 -19.52 -3.22
C SER A 269 -19.20 -20.38 -2.04
N GLU A 270 -18.32 -20.61 -1.05
CA GLU A 270 -18.63 -21.37 0.17
C GLU A 270 -19.75 -20.70 0.99
N LEU A 271 -19.78 -19.37 1.01
CA LEU A 271 -20.78 -18.55 1.71
C LEU A 271 -22.04 -18.26 0.89
N GLY A 272 -22.08 -18.66 -0.38
CA GLY A 272 -23.24 -18.46 -1.25
C GLY A 272 -23.36 -17.08 -1.91
N TYR A 273 -22.31 -16.23 -1.85
CA TYR A 273 -22.26 -14.94 -2.55
C TYR A 273 -21.89 -15.07 -4.03
N LEU A 274 -21.23 -16.15 -4.43
CA LEU A 274 -20.94 -16.47 -5.82
C LEU A 274 -21.57 -17.83 -6.20
N ASN A 275 -22.27 -17.83 -7.34
CA ASN A 275 -22.79 -19.03 -7.95
C ASN A 275 -21.83 -19.51 -9.04
N LEU A 276 -20.92 -20.39 -8.67
CA LEU A 276 -19.93 -20.99 -9.57
C LEU A 276 -20.25 -22.48 -9.77
N ASN A 277 -20.56 -22.86 -11.02
CA ASN A 277 -20.73 -24.28 -11.35
C ASN A 277 -19.33 -24.94 -11.43
N PRO A 278 -19.01 -25.90 -10.53
CA PRO A 278 -17.70 -26.55 -10.51
C PRO A 278 -17.33 -27.26 -11.83
N ALA A 279 -18.31 -27.67 -12.63
CA ALA A 279 -18.06 -28.32 -13.92
C ALA A 279 -17.45 -27.38 -14.98
N TYR A 280 -17.57 -26.06 -14.78
CA TYR A 280 -16.95 -25.07 -15.66
C TYR A 280 -15.62 -24.51 -15.13
N LEU A 281 -15.23 -24.87 -13.90
CA LEU A 281 -13.95 -24.44 -13.32
C LEU A 281 -12.84 -25.41 -13.70
N ILE A 282 -11.75 -24.89 -14.25
CA ILE A 282 -10.55 -25.68 -14.58
C ILE A 282 -9.32 -25.08 -13.88
N ASP A 283 -8.32 -25.93 -13.66
CA ASP A 283 -7.01 -25.44 -13.20
C ASP A 283 -6.35 -24.60 -14.32
N ALA A 284 -5.71 -23.49 -13.95
CA ALA A 284 -5.00 -22.64 -14.88
C ALA A 284 -3.87 -23.38 -15.65
N ARG A 285 -3.32 -24.45 -15.05
CA ARG A 285 -2.33 -25.34 -15.68
C ARG A 285 -2.90 -26.13 -16.86
N ASP A 286 -4.19 -26.43 -16.79
CA ASP A 286 -4.88 -27.25 -17.80
C ASP A 286 -5.49 -26.41 -18.94
N ALA A 287 -5.45 -25.07 -18.84
CA ALA A 287 -6.06 -24.18 -19.82
C ALA A 287 -5.58 -24.43 -21.27
N SER A 288 -4.33 -24.86 -21.44
CA SER A 288 -3.75 -25.19 -22.77
C SER A 288 -4.26 -26.51 -23.37
N MET A 289 -4.95 -27.35 -22.59
CA MET A 289 -5.54 -28.61 -23.08
C MET A 289 -6.86 -28.40 -23.86
N PHE A 290 -7.45 -27.22 -23.71
CA PHE A 290 -8.73 -26.85 -24.34
C PHE A 290 -8.50 -25.95 -25.54
N LYS A 291 -9.51 -25.88 -26.43
CA LYS A 291 -9.43 -24.94 -27.56
C LYS A 291 -9.49 -23.50 -27.06
N PRO A 292 -8.76 -22.57 -27.69
CA PRO A 292 -8.70 -21.19 -27.22
C PRO A 292 -10.06 -20.52 -26.98
N HIS A 293 -11.04 -20.75 -27.88
CA HIS A 293 -12.37 -20.17 -27.76
C HIS A 293 -13.23 -20.81 -26.64
N GLU A 294 -12.78 -21.91 -26.06
CA GLU A 294 -13.47 -22.61 -24.96
C GLU A 294 -12.98 -22.12 -23.58
N VAL A 295 -12.00 -21.22 -23.53
CA VAL A 295 -11.36 -20.80 -22.26
C VAL A 295 -11.56 -19.32 -22.00
N MET A 296 -11.90 -19.01 -20.75
CA MET A 296 -11.85 -17.69 -20.14
C MET A 296 -10.91 -17.73 -18.94
N ILE A 297 -10.01 -16.77 -18.86
CA ILE A 297 -9.07 -16.63 -17.75
C ILE A 297 -9.46 -15.41 -16.91
N LEU A 298 -9.83 -15.62 -15.65
CA LEU A 298 -9.95 -14.56 -14.65
C LEU A 298 -8.59 -14.34 -14.00
N SER A 299 -8.11 -13.10 -13.98
CA SER A 299 -6.79 -12.78 -13.44
C SER A 299 -6.76 -11.52 -12.58
N THR A 300 -5.79 -11.45 -11.69
CA THR A 300 -5.37 -10.20 -11.02
C THR A 300 -4.42 -9.41 -11.92
N GLY A 301 -4.11 -8.16 -11.54
CA GLY A 301 -3.11 -7.35 -12.24
C GLY A 301 -3.69 -6.21 -13.07
N SER A 302 -4.92 -5.80 -12.77
CA SER A 302 -5.57 -4.68 -13.43
C SER A 302 -4.88 -3.33 -13.20
N GLN A 303 -4.03 -3.22 -12.17
CA GLN A 303 -3.24 -2.02 -11.83
C GLN A 303 -1.78 -2.09 -12.31
N GLY A 304 -1.40 -3.15 -13.01
CA GLY A 304 -0.05 -3.31 -13.55
C GLY A 304 1.01 -3.71 -12.52
N GLU A 305 0.60 -4.28 -11.38
CA GLU A 305 1.49 -4.73 -10.31
C GLU A 305 2.50 -5.76 -10.87
N PRO A 306 3.80 -5.59 -10.64
CA PRO A 306 4.85 -6.35 -11.36
C PRO A 306 4.79 -7.88 -11.19
N ARG A 307 4.25 -8.36 -10.06
CA ARG A 307 4.12 -9.80 -9.74
C ARG A 307 2.71 -10.33 -9.92
N SER A 308 1.80 -9.53 -10.49
CA SER A 308 0.43 -9.95 -10.76
C SER A 308 0.36 -10.92 -11.93
N ALA A 309 -0.73 -11.70 -11.98
CA ALA A 309 -0.91 -12.71 -13.02
C ALA A 309 -0.90 -12.09 -14.44
N LEU A 310 -1.61 -10.97 -14.65
CA LEU A 310 -1.66 -10.31 -15.96
C LEU A 310 -0.30 -9.72 -16.37
N ALA A 311 0.44 -9.11 -15.43
CA ALA A 311 1.78 -8.58 -15.72
C ALA A 311 2.76 -9.70 -16.11
N LEU A 312 2.74 -10.82 -15.37
CA LEU A 312 3.55 -11.98 -15.73
C LEU A 312 3.18 -12.55 -17.11
N MET A 313 1.90 -12.64 -17.44
CA MET A 313 1.44 -13.07 -18.77
C MET A 313 1.86 -12.09 -19.87
N ALA A 314 1.78 -10.79 -19.61
CA ALA A 314 2.23 -9.75 -20.54
C ALA A 314 3.73 -9.86 -20.86
N LEU A 315 4.55 -10.23 -19.87
CA LEU A 315 6.00 -10.41 -20.01
C LEU A 315 6.44 -11.82 -20.46
N ASP A 316 5.50 -12.76 -20.65
CA ASP A 316 5.75 -14.19 -20.93
C ASP A 316 6.46 -14.94 -19.79
N ASN A 317 6.30 -14.44 -18.58
CA ASN A 317 6.91 -15.00 -17.38
C ASN A 317 5.91 -15.81 -16.52
N HIS A 318 4.64 -15.91 -16.97
CA HIS A 318 3.66 -16.72 -16.25
C HIS A 318 3.91 -18.20 -16.52
N PRO A 319 3.96 -19.07 -15.49
CA PRO A 319 4.42 -20.46 -15.65
C PRO A 319 3.53 -21.31 -16.54
N PHE A 320 2.24 -21.00 -16.67
CA PHE A 320 1.26 -21.84 -17.37
C PHE A 320 0.45 -21.13 -18.44
N LEU A 321 0.18 -19.83 -18.25
CA LEU A 321 -0.72 -19.07 -19.10
C LEU A 321 0.09 -18.13 -20.01
N LYS A 322 -0.25 -18.16 -21.30
CA LYS A 322 0.36 -17.30 -22.31
C LYS A 322 -0.70 -16.55 -23.10
N VAL A 323 -0.43 -15.28 -23.35
CA VAL A 323 -1.22 -14.47 -24.27
C VAL A 323 -0.67 -14.65 -25.68
N GLU A 324 -1.52 -15.04 -26.63
CA GLU A 324 -1.18 -15.34 -28.01
C GLU A 324 -1.86 -14.35 -28.98
N PRO A 325 -1.38 -14.25 -30.23
CA PRO A 325 -2.00 -13.35 -31.22
C PRO A 325 -3.48 -13.68 -31.42
N GLY A 326 -4.32 -12.64 -31.36
CA GLY A 326 -5.78 -12.77 -31.51
C GLY A 326 -6.53 -12.99 -30.20
N ASP A 327 -5.84 -13.27 -29.08
CA ASP A 327 -6.46 -13.31 -27.76
C ASP A 327 -7.05 -11.95 -27.39
N THR A 328 -8.08 -11.97 -26.56
CA THR A 328 -8.73 -10.75 -26.07
C THR A 328 -8.44 -10.58 -24.57
N VAL A 329 -8.03 -9.37 -24.19
CA VAL A 329 -7.79 -8.99 -22.80
C VAL A 329 -8.71 -7.84 -22.43
N VAL A 330 -9.48 -8.00 -21.34
CA VAL A 330 -10.33 -6.96 -20.76
C VAL A 330 -9.76 -6.58 -19.41
N MET A 331 -9.37 -5.34 -19.25
CA MET A 331 -8.94 -4.75 -17.98
C MET A 331 -10.14 -4.01 -17.38
N SER A 332 -10.89 -4.70 -16.54
CA SER A 332 -12.15 -4.23 -15.95
C SER A 332 -11.88 -3.61 -14.57
N ALA A 333 -11.14 -2.53 -14.55
CA ALA A 333 -10.83 -1.74 -13.37
C ALA A 333 -10.58 -0.28 -13.77
N ARG A 334 -10.86 0.65 -12.84
CA ARG A 334 -10.42 2.04 -12.95
C ARG A 334 -8.90 2.11 -12.72
N ILE A 335 -8.25 3.00 -13.41
CA ILE A 335 -6.84 3.30 -13.17
C ILE A 335 -6.73 4.09 -11.87
N ILE A 336 -6.05 3.53 -10.88
CA ILE A 336 -5.72 4.24 -9.65
C ILE A 336 -4.62 5.26 -9.98
N PRO A 337 -4.76 6.54 -9.56
CA PRO A 337 -3.73 7.55 -9.75
C PRO A 337 -2.34 7.05 -9.31
N GLY A 338 -1.32 7.31 -10.14
CA GLY A 338 0.05 6.81 -9.93
C GLY A 338 0.38 5.49 -10.65
N ASN A 339 -0.61 4.68 -11.04
CA ASN A 339 -0.40 3.39 -11.72
C ASN A 339 -0.39 3.48 -13.26
N GLU A 340 -0.56 4.67 -13.83
CA GLU A 340 -0.70 4.87 -15.29
C GLU A 340 0.48 4.30 -16.09
N LYS A 341 1.71 4.49 -15.58
CA LYS A 341 2.94 3.99 -16.23
C LYS A 341 3.00 2.47 -16.20
N ALA A 342 2.68 1.85 -15.07
CA ALA A 342 2.69 0.40 -14.89
C ALA A 342 1.65 -0.26 -15.80
N ILE A 343 0.41 0.25 -15.78
CA ILE A 343 -0.69 -0.21 -16.64
C ILE A 343 -0.32 -0.02 -18.11
N GLY A 344 0.18 1.16 -18.50
CA GLY A 344 0.62 1.43 -19.87
C GLY A 344 1.71 0.47 -20.35
N SER A 345 2.63 0.08 -19.48
CA SER A 345 3.65 -0.93 -19.78
C SER A 345 3.03 -2.30 -20.05
N VAL A 346 2.12 -2.77 -19.19
CA VAL A 346 1.40 -4.05 -19.37
C VAL A 346 0.62 -4.05 -20.68
N VAL A 347 -0.15 -2.98 -20.96
CA VAL A 347 -0.91 -2.82 -22.21
C VAL A 347 0.01 -2.90 -23.43
N ASN A 348 1.15 -2.20 -23.42
CA ASN A 348 2.12 -2.23 -24.52
C ASN A 348 2.70 -3.64 -24.76
N HIS A 349 2.99 -4.39 -23.69
CA HIS A 349 3.47 -5.76 -23.81
C HIS A 349 2.41 -6.69 -24.40
N LEU A 350 1.16 -6.58 -23.96
CA LEU A 350 0.03 -7.36 -24.48
C LEU A 350 -0.24 -7.07 -25.97
N LEU A 351 -0.19 -5.77 -26.38
CA LEU A 351 -0.33 -5.38 -27.79
C LEU A 351 0.78 -5.94 -28.67
N ARG A 352 2.04 -5.94 -28.20
CA ARG A 352 3.17 -6.56 -28.92
C ARG A 352 2.98 -8.06 -29.13
N ARG A 353 2.21 -8.73 -28.27
CA ARG A 353 1.82 -10.15 -28.43
C ARG A 353 0.64 -10.35 -29.38
N GLY A 354 0.07 -9.27 -29.92
CA GLY A 354 -1.06 -9.34 -30.86
C GLY A 354 -2.42 -9.51 -30.18
N ALA A 355 -2.53 -9.21 -28.88
CA ALA A 355 -3.80 -9.22 -28.18
C ALA A 355 -4.70 -8.04 -28.55
N LYS A 356 -6.02 -8.24 -28.49
CA LYS A 356 -7.02 -7.17 -28.53
C LYS A 356 -7.30 -6.72 -27.11
N ILE A 357 -7.25 -5.40 -26.82
CA ILE A 357 -7.37 -4.90 -25.45
C ILE A 357 -8.58 -3.99 -25.31
N TYR A 358 -9.37 -4.26 -24.27
CA TYR A 358 -10.47 -3.43 -23.79
C TYR A 358 -10.17 -2.93 -22.37
N HIS A 359 -10.35 -1.64 -22.12
CA HIS A 359 -10.21 -1.00 -20.82
C HIS A 359 -11.14 0.23 -20.75
N GLU A 360 -11.31 0.85 -19.60
CA GLU A 360 -12.27 1.95 -19.36
C GLU A 360 -12.19 3.12 -20.36
N ARG A 361 -11.02 3.36 -21.00
CA ARG A 361 -10.86 4.45 -21.97
C ARG A 361 -11.38 4.13 -23.36
N ASN A 362 -11.64 2.87 -23.68
CA ASN A 362 -12.08 2.45 -25.03
C ASN A 362 -13.33 1.58 -25.06
N ALA A 363 -13.84 1.15 -23.90
CA ALA A 363 -15.08 0.39 -23.78
C ALA A 363 -15.64 0.53 -22.35
N ASP A 364 -16.98 0.44 -22.23
CA ASP A 364 -17.68 0.47 -20.94
C ASP A 364 -17.53 -0.90 -20.25
N VAL A 365 -16.34 -1.15 -19.69
CA VAL A 365 -16.00 -2.43 -19.03
C VAL A 365 -15.83 -2.29 -17.52
N HIS A 366 -15.98 -1.07 -16.98
CA HIS A 366 -15.82 -0.77 -15.57
C HIS A 366 -16.89 0.20 -15.08
N VAL A 367 -17.31 0.00 -13.83
CA VAL A 367 -18.13 0.93 -13.05
C VAL A 367 -17.54 1.06 -11.66
N SER A 368 -17.55 2.27 -11.10
CA SER A 368 -17.07 2.53 -9.74
C SER A 368 -17.99 1.90 -8.68
N GLY A 369 -17.40 1.51 -7.55
CA GLY A 369 -18.13 1.12 -6.35
C GLY A 369 -18.61 2.32 -5.52
N HIS A 370 -18.05 3.52 -5.76
CA HIS A 370 -18.31 4.73 -4.99
C HIS A 370 -19.33 5.64 -5.68
N GLY A 371 -20.14 6.32 -4.88
CA GLY A 371 -21.13 7.27 -5.33
C GLY A 371 -20.53 8.52 -5.97
N SER A 372 -21.11 8.96 -7.08
CA SER A 372 -20.80 10.25 -7.73
C SER A 372 -21.60 11.38 -7.09
N SER A 373 -21.43 12.62 -7.57
CA SER A 373 -21.97 13.82 -6.93
C SER A 373 -23.47 13.76 -6.55
N GLU A 374 -24.30 13.14 -7.38
CA GLU A 374 -25.75 13.03 -7.07
C GLU A 374 -26.04 11.94 -6.03
N ASP A 375 -25.23 10.85 -5.97
CA ASP A 375 -25.35 9.86 -4.91
C ASP A 375 -24.96 10.48 -3.56
N LEU A 376 -23.89 11.28 -3.53
CA LEU A 376 -23.42 11.99 -2.32
C LEU A 376 -24.46 12.99 -1.83
N LYS A 377 -25.05 13.80 -2.74
CA LYS A 377 -26.14 14.70 -2.40
C LYS A 377 -27.39 13.96 -1.90
N LEU A 378 -27.69 12.78 -2.44
CA LEU A 378 -28.78 11.95 -1.97
C LEU A 378 -28.55 11.50 -0.53
N MET A 379 -27.33 11.03 -0.18
CA MET A 379 -26.98 10.66 1.19
C MET A 379 -27.14 11.84 2.15
N LEU A 380 -26.61 13.02 1.79
CA LEU A 380 -26.75 14.25 2.57
C LEU A 380 -28.23 14.63 2.79
N ASN A 381 -29.09 14.53 1.75
CA ASN A 381 -30.49 14.85 1.82
C ASN A 381 -31.34 13.83 2.61
N LEU A 382 -30.96 12.54 2.58
CA LEU A 382 -31.62 11.51 3.38
C LEU A 382 -31.35 11.69 4.87
N LEU A 383 -30.08 11.95 5.24
CA LEU A 383 -29.64 12.03 6.63
C LEU A 383 -29.81 13.42 7.24
N LYS A 384 -29.79 14.51 6.43
CA LYS A 384 -29.92 15.91 6.87
C LYS A 384 -29.05 16.23 8.10
N PRO A 385 -27.73 15.94 8.08
CA PRO A 385 -26.93 16.06 9.27
C PRO A 385 -26.75 17.51 9.72
N LYS A 386 -26.63 17.74 11.05
CA LYS A 386 -26.28 19.06 11.59
C LYS A 386 -24.82 19.42 11.21
N PHE A 387 -23.89 18.47 11.33
CA PHE A 387 -22.48 18.61 10.94
C PHE A 387 -22.11 17.59 9.88
N PHE A 388 -21.10 17.93 9.08
CA PHE A 388 -20.61 17.08 7.99
C PHE A 388 -19.09 17.04 7.95
N ILE A 389 -18.52 15.82 7.79
CA ILE A 389 -17.09 15.57 7.58
C ILE A 389 -16.95 14.68 6.34
N PRO A 390 -16.33 15.16 5.25
CA PRO A 390 -15.94 14.31 4.14
C PRO A 390 -14.76 13.41 4.53
N MET A 391 -14.77 12.15 4.13
CA MET A 391 -13.69 11.18 4.34
C MET A 391 -13.37 10.41 3.07
N HIS A 392 -12.35 9.55 3.10
CA HIS A 392 -11.98 8.61 2.03
C HIS A 392 -11.72 9.31 0.69
N GLY A 393 -10.56 9.92 0.55
CA GLY A 393 -10.11 10.61 -0.67
C GLY A 393 -8.99 11.60 -0.42
N GLU A 394 -8.32 12.01 -1.49
CA GLU A 394 -7.35 13.09 -1.44
C GLU A 394 -8.04 14.41 -1.02
N TYR A 395 -7.26 15.38 -0.54
CA TYR A 395 -7.79 16.66 -0.05
C TYR A 395 -8.73 17.35 -1.07
N GLN A 396 -8.45 17.25 -2.37
CA GLN A 396 -9.31 17.78 -3.42
C GLN A 396 -10.72 17.12 -3.43
N ASN A 397 -10.80 15.80 -3.18
CA ASN A 397 -12.07 15.08 -3.12
C ASN A 397 -12.88 15.54 -1.89
N LEU A 398 -12.20 15.71 -0.74
CA LEU A 398 -12.80 16.19 0.49
C LEU A 398 -13.38 17.60 0.31
N MET A 399 -12.61 18.51 -0.28
CA MET A 399 -13.05 19.88 -0.59
C MET A 399 -14.25 19.88 -1.55
N ARG A 400 -14.22 19.03 -2.59
CA ARG A 400 -15.31 18.92 -3.53
C ARG A 400 -16.59 18.40 -2.87
N HIS A 401 -16.48 17.44 -1.96
CA HIS A 401 -17.64 16.94 -1.20
C HIS A 401 -18.17 18.01 -0.23
N ALA A 402 -17.31 18.81 0.37
CA ALA A 402 -17.71 19.96 1.18
C ALA A 402 -18.55 20.98 0.36
N GLU A 403 -18.14 21.29 -0.88
CA GLU A 403 -18.90 22.15 -1.79
C GLU A 403 -20.26 21.54 -2.15
N LEU A 404 -20.32 20.20 -2.36
CA LEU A 404 -21.60 19.51 -2.59
C LEU A 404 -22.51 19.62 -1.37
N ALA A 405 -21.98 19.48 -0.15
CA ALA A 405 -22.74 19.61 1.09
C ALA A 405 -23.31 21.02 1.27
N GLU A 406 -22.51 22.06 0.99
CA GLU A 406 -22.99 23.45 0.98
C GLU A 406 -24.11 23.64 -0.06
N SER A 407 -23.96 23.05 -1.25
CA SER A 407 -24.94 23.17 -2.35
C SER A 407 -26.32 22.58 -2.01
N VAL A 408 -26.39 21.63 -1.07
CA VAL A 408 -27.68 21.04 -0.59
C VAL A 408 -28.18 21.68 0.70
N GLY A 409 -27.50 22.74 1.18
CA GLY A 409 -27.98 23.60 2.25
C GLY A 409 -27.39 23.35 3.64
N ILE A 410 -26.29 22.57 3.76
CA ILE A 410 -25.55 22.50 5.01
C ILE A 410 -24.74 23.79 5.17
N PRO A 411 -24.87 24.52 6.30
CA PRO A 411 -24.08 25.73 6.53
C PRO A 411 -22.59 25.47 6.48
N ASN A 412 -21.81 26.35 5.85
CA ASN A 412 -20.36 26.19 5.72
C ASN A 412 -19.67 26.01 7.07
N ASP A 413 -20.09 26.73 8.10
CA ASP A 413 -19.55 26.58 9.48
C ASP A 413 -19.78 25.19 10.08
N ASN A 414 -20.71 24.42 9.56
CA ASN A 414 -21.05 23.07 10.00
C ASN A 414 -20.34 21.98 9.16
N ILE A 415 -19.61 22.38 8.12
CA ILE A 415 -18.80 21.47 7.29
C ILE A 415 -17.36 21.54 7.78
N LYS A 416 -16.80 20.40 8.17
CA LYS A 416 -15.43 20.33 8.69
C LYS A 416 -14.59 19.43 7.79
N VAL A 417 -13.65 20.01 7.08
CA VAL A 417 -12.64 19.26 6.34
C VAL A 417 -11.45 19.08 7.27
N ALA A 418 -11.13 17.85 7.58
CA ALA A 418 -10.05 17.47 8.46
C ALA A 418 -9.05 16.57 7.73
N GLU A 419 -7.85 16.43 8.28
CA GLU A 419 -6.80 15.52 7.82
C GLU A 419 -6.42 14.51 8.90
N ASP A 420 -5.69 13.47 8.52
CA ASP A 420 -5.25 12.44 9.45
C ASP A 420 -4.48 13.02 10.64
N GLY A 421 -4.84 12.53 11.85
CA GLY A 421 -4.26 12.95 13.11
C GLY A 421 -4.82 14.22 13.72
N GLU A 422 -5.76 14.90 13.07
CA GLU A 422 -6.46 16.02 13.66
C GLU A 422 -7.52 15.52 14.64
N LEU A 423 -7.64 16.22 15.77
CA LEU A 423 -8.66 15.94 16.77
C LEU A 423 -9.92 16.72 16.43
N ILE A 424 -11.03 16.01 16.25
CA ILE A 424 -12.35 16.62 16.07
C ILE A 424 -13.15 16.43 17.35
N GLN A 425 -13.57 17.53 17.97
CA GLN A 425 -14.41 17.52 19.16
C GLN A 425 -15.86 17.79 18.77
N LEU A 426 -16.73 16.83 19.09
CA LEU A 426 -18.16 16.87 18.78
C LEU A 426 -18.97 16.95 20.07
N THR A 427 -19.87 17.93 20.15
CA THR A 427 -20.92 18.02 21.16
C THR A 427 -22.27 18.07 20.45
N SER A 428 -23.38 18.06 21.19
CA SER A 428 -24.71 18.28 20.61
C SER A 428 -24.86 19.63 19.87
N GLU A 429 -23.99 20.61 20.19
CA GLU A 429 -24.09 21.98 19.66
C GLU A 429 -22.93 22.37 18.73
N THR A 430 -21.74 21.81 18.90
CA THR A 430 -20.52 22.23 18.20
C THR A 430 -19.78 21.05 17.60
N CYS A 431 -19.06 21.31 16.51
CA CYS A 431 -18.08 20.40 15.93
C CYS A 431 -16.84 21.23 15.57
N GLU A 432 -15.74 21.00 16.30
CA GLU A 432 -14.53 21.81 16.16
C GLU A 432 -13.32 20.92 15.82
N VAL A 433 -12.47 21.38 14.88
CA VAL A 433 -11.25 20.70 14.47
C VAL A 433 -10.06 21.37 15.16
N PHE A 434 -9.27 20.58 15.86
CA PHE A 434 -8.03 20.99 16.52
C PHE A 434 -6.85 20.42 15.77
N GLY A 435 -5.72 21.12 15.81
CA GLY A 435 -4.52 20.73 15.08
C GLY A 435 -3.98 19.34 15.46
N ARG A 436 -3.05 18.84 14.67
CA ARG A 436 -2.40 17.54 14.89
C ARG A 436 -1.58 17.55 16.18
N GLU A 437 -1.84 16.61 17.05
CA GLU A 437 -1.09 16.41 18.30
C GLU A 437 -0.20 15.15 18.24
N GLY A 438 0.32 14.81 17.08
CA GLY A 438 1.18 13.62 16.90
C GLY A 438 0.46 12.28 17.10
N ARG A 439 -0.86 12.25 16.90
CA ARG A 439 -1.71 11.07 17.17
C ARG A 439 -1.86 10.13 16.00
N SER A 440 -1.37 10.50 14.83
CA SER A 440 -1.38 9.65 13.63
C SER A 440 -0.01 9.62 12.97
N GLY A 441 0.26 8.56 12.26
CA GLY A 441 1.49 8.36 11.50
C GLY A 441 1.34 7.19 10.55
N ARG A 442 2.38 6.94 9.76
CA ARG A 442 2.46 5.81 8.85
C ARG A 442 3.55 4.87 9.32
N VAL A 443 3.22 3.60 9.48
CA VAL A 443 4.19 2.54 9.74
C VAL A 443 4.54 1.89 8.41
N LEU A 444 5.77 2.11 7.96
CA LEU A 444 6.29 1.56 6.71
C LEU A 444 6.86 0.17 6.96
N VAL A 445 6.54 -0.80 6.10
CA VAL A 445 6.96 -2.20 6.28
C VAL A 445 7.70 -2.69 5.04
N ASP A 446 8.85 -3.34 5.28
CA ASP A 446 9.66 -4.01 4.26
C ASP A 446 9.62 -5.53 4.49
N GLY A 447 8.99 -6.26 3.57
CA GLY A 447 8.87 -7.71 3.57
C GLY A 447 7.89 -8.25 4.59
N LYS A 448 8.30 -8.35 5.86
CA LYS A 448 7.44 -8.86 6.92
C LYS A 448 7.03 -7.75 7.89
N PRO A 449 5.79 -7.80 8.43
CA PRO A 449 5.27 -6.78 9.33
C PRO A 449 6.06 -6.53 10.61
N GLU A 450 7.00 -7.41 10.94
CA GLU A 450 7.92 -7.24 12.06
C GLU A 450 9.08 -6.27 11.74
N PHE A 451 9.28 -5.94 10.47
CA PHE A 451 10.35 -5.05 10.01
C PHE A 451 9.74 -3.69 9.61
N GLU A 452 9.53 -2.87 10.64
CA GLU A 452 9.17 -1.46 10.45
C GLU A 452 10.38 -0.71 9.90
N LEU A 453 10.14 0.09 8.86
CA LEU A 453 11.17 0.86 8.19
C LEU A 453 11.18 2.28 8.78
N GLU A 454 12.31 2.69 9.32
CA GLU A 454 12.48 4.06 9.78
C GLU A 454 12.59 5.05 8.59
N ASP A 455 12.11 6.26 8.76
CA ASP A 455 12.15 7.33 7.76
C ASP A 455 13.57 7.60 7.20
N ILE A 456 14.59 7.41 8.03
CA ILE A 456 15.98 7.60 7.63
C ILE A 456 16.39 6.55 6.58
N VAL A 457 15.95 5.30 6.74
CA VAL A 457 16.25 4.23 5.79
C VAL A 457 15.54 4.46 4.45
N LEU A 458 14.30 4.96 4.48
CA LEU A 458 13.59 5.32 3.25
C LEU A 458 14.30 6.47 2.51
N ARG A 459 14.71 7.52 3.23
CA ARG A 459 15.48 8.64 2.64
C ARG A 459 16.79 8.16 2.00
N ASP A 460 17.52 7.28 2.68
CA ASP A 460 18.75 6.70 2.14
C ASP A 460 18.48 5.90 0.86
N ARG A 461 17.40 5.11 0.83
CA ARG A 461 16.99 4.34 -0.36
C ARG A 461 16.62 5.26 -1.53
N ILE A 462 15.88 6.33 -1.27
CA ILE A 462 15.53 7.33 -2.29
C ILE A 462 16.81 7.97 -2.83
N GLN A 463 17.69 8.43 -1.94
CA GLN A 463 18.96 9.06 -2.33
C GLN A 463 19.87 8.10 -3.11
N LEU A 464 19.93 6.82 -2.71
CA LEU A 464 20.65 5.78 -3.44
C LEU A 464 20.06 5.53 -4.84
N ALA A 465 18.73 5.55 -4.95
CA ALA A 465 18.06 5.35 -6.24
C ALA A 465 18.23 6.52 -7.20
N GLU A 466 18.24 7.74 -6.69
CA GLU A 466 18.35 8.98 -7.49
C GLU A 466 19.80 9.34 -7.84
N ASP A 467 20.69 9.33 -6.84
CA ASP A 467 22.03 9.90 -6.92
C ASP A 467 23.16 8.88 -6.71
N GLY A 468 22.85 7.64 -6.31
CA GLY A 468 23.84 6.60 -6.06
C GLY A 468 24.68 6.82 -4.79
N ILE A 469 25.80 6.09 -4.68
CA ILE A 469 26.67 6.11 -3.50
C ILE A 469 28.14 6.37 -3.87
N VAL A 470 28.83 7.11 -2.99
CA VAL A 470 30.28 7.34 -3.01
C VAL A 470 30.86 6.92 -1.66
N VAL A 471 31.85 6.03 -1.71
CA VAL A 471 32.54 5.49 -0.53
C VAL A 471 34.01 5.91 -0.59
N PRO A 472 34.41 7.00 0.10
CA PRO A 472 35.81 7.33 0.28
C PRO A 472 36.42 6.41 1.35
N VAL A 473 37.43 5.64 0.98
CA VAL A 473 38.19 4.76 1.86
C VAL A 473 39.50 5.46 2.21
N VAL A 474 39.71 5.68 3.49
CA VAL A 474 40.89 6.41 4.03
C VAL A 474 41.66 5.54 5.00
N VAL A 475 42.95 5.40 4.78
CA VAL A 475 43.86 4.74 5.71
C VAL A 475 44.67 5.79 6.46
N LEU A 476 44.51 5.85 7.78
CA LEU A 476 45.26 6.72 8.70
C LEU A 476 46.30 5.86 9.44
N HIS A 477 47.58 6.26 9.37
CA HIS A 477 48.61 5.63 10.16
C HIS A 477 48.73 6.35 11.51
N SER A 478 48.76 5.60 12.60
CA SER A 478 49.07 6.14 13.94
C SER A 478 50.62 6.35 14.02
N ASP A 479 51.05 7.60 14.06
CA ASP A 479 52.44 7.91 14.41
C ASP A 479 52.65 7.51 15.89
N THR A 480 53.02 6.25 16.12
CA THR A 480 53.70 5.89 17.37
C THR A 480 55.13 6.38 17.25
N GLY A 481 55.42 7.55 17.83
CA GLY A 481 56.77 8.06 17.98
C GLY A 481 57.66 7.08 18.76
N GLU A 482 58.40 6.27 18.07
CA GLU A 482 59.64 5.68 18.57
C GLU A 482 60.66 5.61 17.42
N ASN A 483 61.57 6.59 17.44
CA ASN A 483 62.85 6.48 16.78
C ASN A 483 63.62 5.30 17.42
N LYS A 484 63.81 4.23 16.71
CA LYS A 484 64.86 3.27 16.98
C LYS A 484 65.74 3.06 15.74
N SER A 485 66.96 3.50 15.92
CA SER A 485 68.14 3.26 15.12
C SER A 485 68.32 1.79 14.71
N GLU A 486 68.74 1.59 13.47
CA GLU A 486 69.27 0.32 12.95
C GLU A 486 70.39 -0.26 13.81
N PRO A 487 70.50 -1.58 13.81
CA PRO A 487 71.68 -2.12 13.16
C PRO A 487 71.46 -3.37 12.30
N ALA A 488 72.48 -3.56 11.45
CA ALA A 488 72.69 -4.43 10.34
C ALA A 488 72.56 -5.95 10.55
N ALA A 489 72.13 -6.56 9.45
CA ALA A 489 72.49 -7.86 8.89
C ALA A 489 72.72 -9.08 9.81
N ASN A 490 71.98 -10.15 9.60
CA ASN A 490 72.49 -11.40 9.10
C ASN A 490 71.43 -12.41 8.66
N SER A 491 71.78 -13.08 7.57
CA SER A 491 71.20 -14.24 6.94
C SER A 491 70.86 -15.40 7.89
N GLN A 492 69.78 -16.13 7.67
CA GLN A 492 69.77 -17.57 7.44
C GLN A 492 68.40 -18.13 7.10
N GLU A 493 68.41 -19.03 6.15
CA GLU A 493 67.34 -19.89 5.66
C GLU A 493 66.76 -20.80 6.77
N GLU A 494 65.53 -21.19 6.69
CA GLU A 494 65.08 -22.59 6.60
C GLU A 494 63.52 -22.75 6.65
N SER A 495 63.12 -23.50 5.67
CA SER A 495 62.18 -24.61 5.61
C SER A 495 60.72 -24.41 6.08
N GLY A 496 59.88 -24.55 5.15
CA GLY A 496 58.59 -25.08 4.85
C GLY A 496 57.85 -25.98 5.85
N GLN A 497 56.58 -25.77 5.89
CA GLN A 497 55.62 -26.86 6.06
C GLN A 497 54.26 -26.50 5.44
N GLN A 498 53.88 -27.32 4.47
CA GLN A 498 52.56 -27.39 3.87
C GLN A 498 51.56 -27.96 4.89
N PHE A 499 50.35 -27.41 4.94
CA PHE A 499 49.19 -28.15 5.38
C PHE A 499 48.14 -28.14 4.26
N GLU A 500 47.98 -29.30 3.65
CA GLU A 500 46.83 -29.65 2.82
C GLU A 500 45.61 -29.96 3.72
N GLY A 501 44.49 -29.43 3.38
CA GLY A 501 43.19 -29.77 3.94
C GLY A 501 42.12 -29.70 2.86
N THR A 502 41.95 -30.81 2.17
CA THR A 502 40.88 -31.05 1.19
C THR A 502 39.50 -31.14 1.86
N VAL A 503 38.54 -30.39 1.38
CA VAL A 503 37.09 -30.72 1.50
C VAL A 503 36.47 -30.51 0.14
N ALA A 504 35.85 -31.56 -0.38
CA ALA A 504 35.19 -31.65 -1.67
C ALA A 504 33.87 -30.86 -1.76
N PRO A 505 33.48 -30.39 -2.95
CA PRO A 505 32.21 -29.69 -3.15
C PRO A 505 31.08 -30.66 -3.50
N ASN A 506 29.88 -30.37 -2.98
CA ASN A 506 28.63 -30.95 -3.46
C ASN A 506 28.08 -30.07 -4.59
N GLU A 507 27.83 -30.72 -5.72
CA GLU A 507 27.24 -30.17 -6.91
C GLU A 507 25.74 -29.87 -6.70
N MET A 508 25.30 -28.66 -7.08
CA MET A 508 23.95 -28.40 -7.56
C MET A 508 24.05 -27.41 -8.71
N GLU A 509 23.71 -27.90 -9.88
CA GLU A 509 23.62 -27.15 -11.11
C GLU A 509 22.49 -26.12 -11.07
N GLY A 510 22.78 -24.90 -11.47
CA GLY A 510 21.82 -23.85 -11.77
C GLY A 510 22.53 -22.83 -12.68
N GLU A 511 22.20 -22.88 -13.97
CA GLU A 511 22.70 -21.96 -14.99
C GLU A 511 22.32 -20.51 -14.64
N SER A 512 23.31 -19.68 -14.38
CA SER A 512 23.17 -18.23 -14.40
C SER A 512 24.20 -17.67 -15.38
N THR A 513 23.69 -16.92 -16.34
CA THR A 513 24.46 -16.21 -17.35
C THR A 513 25.46 -15.25 -16.71
N GLU A 514 26.72 -15.52 -17.00
CA GLU A 514 27.89 -14.74 -16.59
C GLU A 514 27.87 -13.34 -17.20
N ASN A 515 27.99 -12.34 -16.34
CA ASN A 515 28.73 -11.12 -16.62
C ASN A 515 29.44 -10.68 -15.33
N ASP A 516 30.37 -11.50 -14.91
CA ASP A 516 31.36 -11.15 -13.88
C ASP A 516 32.49 -10.37 -14.52
N SER A 517 32.49 -9.05 -14.35
CA SER A 517 33.68 -8.25 -14.53
C SER A 517 34.63 -8.51 -13.35
N GLN A 518 35.66 -9.27 -13.62
CA GLN A 518 36.76 -9.61 -12.72
C GLN A 518 37.31 -8.36 -12.02
N ILE A 519 37.27 -8.36 -10.69
CA ILE A 519 38.06 -7.46 -9.86
C ILE A 519 39.45 -8.04 -9.84
N SER A 520 40.33 -7.54 -10.70
CA SER A 520 41.76 -7.82 -10.68
C SER A 520 42.41 -6.90 -9.63
N THR A 521 42.65 -7.44 -8.44
CA THR A 521 43.50 -6.80 -7.44
C THR A 521 44.96 -7.03 -7.85
N HIS A 522 45.54 -6.12 -8.59
CA HIS A 522 47.02 -6.02 -8.70
C HIS A 522 47.55 -5.29 -7.47
N LEU A 523 47.91 -6.04 -6.44
CA LEU A 523 48.82 -5.57 -5.40
C LEU A 523 50.24 -5.64 -5.95
N THR A 524 50.74 -4.55 -6.54
CA THR A 524 52.17 -4.33 -6.75
C THR A 524 52.72 -3.65 -5.50
N GLU A 525 53.59 -4.31 -4.78
CA GLU A 525 54.37 -3.70 -3.70
C GLU A 525 55.24 -2.56 -4.26
N PRO A 526 55.22 -1.36 -3.68
CA PRO A 526 56.24 -0.36 -3.88
C PRO A 526 57.08 -0.21 -2.64
N GLN A 527 58.39 -0.45 -2.80
CA GLN A 527 59.39 0.03 -1.88
C GLN A 527 59.35 1.56 -1.81
N GLY A 528 59.16 2.11 -0.60
CA GLY A 528 59.51 3.47 -0.27
C GLY A 528 58.33 4.40 0.04
N LYS A 529 58.27 4.88 1.29
CA LYS A 529 57.41 5.92 1.89
C LYS A 529 55.91 5.66 1.81
N VAL A 530 55.32 5.24 2.90
CA VAL A 530 53.89 5.05 3.07
C VAL A 530 53.19 6.38 2.83
N LYS A 531 52.62 6.56 1.64
CA LYS A 531 51.70 7.64 1.33
C LYS A 531 50.32 7.26 1.90
N LYS A 532 49.65 8.19 2.61
CA LYS A 532 48.26 8.10 3.00
C LYS A 532 47.45 7.63 1.79
N GLN A 533 46.85 6.44 1.88
CA GLN A 533 46.14 5.86 0.75
C GLN A 533 44.69 6.25 0.84
N ILE A 534 44.21 7.02 -0.13
CA ILE A 534 42.78 7.42 -0.26
C ILE A 534 42.28 6.78 -1.54
N GLU A 535 41.22 6.03 -1.42
CA GLU A 535 40.51 5.44 -2.56
C GLU A 535 39.03 5.84 -2.53
N ILE A 536 38.44 6.07 -3.70
CA ILE A 536 37.03 6.42 -3.82
C ILE A 536 36.36 5.38 -4.68
N ILE A 537 35.35 4.72 -4.10
CA ILE A 537 34.48 3.77 -4.78
C ILE A 537 33.14 4.45 -5.04
N SER A 538 32.62 4.31 -6.26
CA SER A 538 31.31 4.85 -6.64
C SER A 538 30.43 3.77 -7.27
N ARG A 539 29.13 3.78 -6.96
CA ARG A 539 28.12 2.95 -7.60
C ARG A 539 26.84 3.77 -7.82
N GLY A 540 26.29 3.66 -9.03
CA GLY A 540 25.03 4.35 -9.39
C GLY A 540 25.13 5.86 -9.53
N PHE A 541 26.30 6.48 -9.27
CA PHE A 541 26.51 7.93 -9.34
C PHE A 541 27.28 8.35 -10.60
N ILE A 542 28.50 7.84 -10.78
CA ILE A 542 29.36 8.13 -11.94
C ILE A 542 29.99 6.84 -12.48
N TYR A 543 30.26 6.84 -13.77
CA TYR A 543 31.01 5.78 -14.41
C TYR A 543 32.51 6.05 -14.22
N MET A 544 33.16 5.26 -13.38
CA MET A 544 34.54 5.49 -12.91
C MET A 544 35.55 5.68 -14.04
N ASP A 545 35.50 4.85 -15.09
CA ASP A 545 36.46 4.85 -16.19
C ASP A 545 36.40 6.10 -17.10
N LYS A 546 35.33 6.90 -17.00
CA LYS A 546 35.13 8.14 -17.77
C LYS A 546 35.20 9.41 -16.92
N SER A 547 35.49 9.29 -15.64
CA SER A 547 35.42 10.38 -14.66
C SER A 547 36.67 10.44 -13.77
N GLU A 548 37.83 10.02 -14.29
CA GLU A 548 39.11 10.00 -13.56
C GLU A 548 39.46 11.35 -12.94
N GLU A 549 39.29 12.45 -13.68
CA GLU A 549 39.57 13.81 -13.17
C GLU A 549 38.72 14.16 -11.95
N LEU A 550 37.41 13.86 -12.00
CA LEU A 550 36.49 14.13 -10.90
C LEU A 550 36.81 13.30 -9.65
N ILE A 551 37.23 12.05 -9.85
CA ILE A 551 37.64 11.16 -8.75
C ILE A 551 38.94 11.65 -8.13
N GLU A 552 39.92 12.08 -8.93
CA GLU A 552 41.16 12.63 -8.40
C GLU A 552 40.95 13.94 -7.65
N GLU A 553 40.08 14.83 -8.14
CA GLU A 553 39.68 16.03 -7.38
C GLU A 553 39.02 15.66 -6.04
N ALA A 554 38.13 14.66 -6.03
CA ALA A 554 37.49 14.20 -4.81
C ALA A 554 38.50 13.59 -3.81
N LYS A 555 39.52 12.87 -4.29
CA LYS A 555 40.63 12.37 -3.46
C LYS A 555 41.47 13.52 -2.89
N GLU A 556 41.77 14.56 -3.70
CA GLU A 556 42.49 15.73 -3.24
C GLU A 556 41.72 16.50 -2.16
N ILE A 557 40.41 16.68 -2.35
CA ILE A 557 39.55 17.30 -1.33
C ILE A 557 39.58 16.47 -0.04
N THR A 558 39.42 15.15 -0.14
CA THR A 558 39.49 14.24 1.02
C THR A 558 40.84 14.37 1.72
N ARG A 559 41.93 14.43 0.97
CA ARG A 559 43.28 14.62 1.50
C ARG A 559 43.43 15.95 2.23
N SER A 560 42.96 17.03 1.61
CA SER A 560 43.01 18.37 2.18
C SER A 560 42.20 18.46 3.49
N VAL A 561 41.02 17.83 3.55
CA VAL A 561 40.22 17.76 4.78
C VAL A 561 41.03 17.13 5.90
N ILE A 562 41.61 15.95 5.65
CA ILE A 562 42.37 15.21 6.67
C ILE A 562 43.61 16.00 7.12
N GLU A 563 44.29 16.69 6.22
CA GLU A 563 45.48 17.50 6.55
C GLU A 563 45.16 18.68 7.45
N ASN A 564 44.00 19.28 7.25
CA ASN A 564 43.55 20.46 8.01
C ASN A 564 42.97 20.12 9.39
N LEU A 565 42.67 18.86 9.70
CA LEU A 565 42.22 18.44 11.01
C LEU A 565 43.36 18.48 12.05
N SER A 566 43.03 18.87 13.28
CA SER A 566 43.95 18.78 14.41
C SER A 566 44.26 17.31 14.76
N ASP A 567 45.36 17.05 15.47
CA ASP A 567 45.72 15.70 15.88
C ASP A 567 44.67 15.06 16.80
N GLU A 568 43.97 15.87 17.62
CA GLU A 568 42.85 15.43 18.44
C GLU A 568 41.64 15.02 17.56
N GLN A 569 41.28 15.83 16.57
CA GLN A 569 40.20 15.53 15.64
C GLN A 569 40.48 14.28 14.78
N LYS A 570 41.76 14.09 14.38
CA LYS A 570 42.17 12.87 13.65
C LYS A 570 42.02 11.58 14.49
N GLN A 571 42.03 11.69 15.81
CA GLN A 571 41.80 10.52 16.70
C GLN A 571 40.33 10.13 16.80
N GLU A 572 39.40 11.01 16.45
CA GLU A 572 37.95 10.78 16.53
C GLU A 572 37.42 10.39 15.13
N THR A 573 37.04 9.10 14.97
CA THR A 573 36.66 8.56 13.66
C THR A 573 35.41 9.23 13.09
N GLU A 574 34.42 9.52 13.93
CA GLU A 574 33.17 10.17 13.52
C GLU A 574 33.41 11.58 13.00
N THR A 575 34.26 12.37 13.67
CA THR A 575 34.63 13.71 13.23
C THR A 575 35.32 13.70 11.87
N VAL A 576 36.25 12.76 11.63
CA VAL A 576 36.88 12.59 10.32
C VAL A 576 35.86 12.23 9.23
N GLN A 577 34.96 11.33 9.54
CA GLN A 577 33.90 10.91 8.60
C GLN A 577 32.96 12.07 8.24
N ASP A 578 32.53 12.85 9.22
CA ASP A 578 31.60 13.96 9.02
C ASP A 578 32.23 15.10 8.20
N GLU A 579 33.48 15.43 8.46
CA GLU A 579 34.19 16.46 7.69
C GLU A 579 34.41 16.03 6.23
N ILE A 580 34.80 14.77 5.99
CA ILE A 580 34.92 14.22 4.64
C ILE A 580 33.55 14.22 3.94
N ARG A 581 32.49 13.75 4.62
CA ARG A 581 31.13 13.73 4.10
C ARG A 581 30.67 15.13 3.70
N GLY A 582 30.88 16.11 4.58
CA GLY A 582 30.50 17.50 4.34
C GLY A 582 31.23 18.13 3.16
N ALA A 583 32.53 17.89 3.04
CA ALA A 583 33.36 18.45 1.97
C ALA A 583 33.01 17.85 0.60
N LEU A 584 32.90 16.52 0.52
CA LEU A 584 32.54 15.84 -0.72
C LEU A 584 31.10 16.12 -1.17
N ARG A 585 30.17 16.27 -0.22
CA ARG A 585 28.79 16.66 -0.53
C ARG A 585 28.75 18.05 -1.19
N ARG A 586 29.47 19.04 -0.65
CA ARG A 586 29.59 20.37 -1.25
C ARG A 586 30.23 20.32 -2.63
N PHE A 587 31.26 19.51 -2.80
CA PHE A 587 31.97 19.34 -4.06
C PHE A 587 31.06 18.76 -5.15
N PHE A 588 30.44 17.59 -4.93
CA PHE A 588 29.59 16.96 -5.93
C PHE A 588 28.34 17.76 -6.24
N SER A 589 27.73 18.39 -5.22
CA SER A 589 26.58 19.29 -5.43
C SER A 589 26.95 20.48 -6.35
N LYS A 590 28.17 21.04 -6.20
CA LYS A 590 28.63 22.16 -7.02
C LYS A 590 29.00 21.74 -8.45
N GLN A 591 29.67 20.60 -8.60
CA GLN A 591 30.18 20.12 -9.90
C GLN A 591 29.11 19.46 -10.76
N MET A 592 28.19 18.71 -10.14
CA MET A 592 27.25 17.84 -10.87
C MET A 592 25.78 18.14 -10.59
N GLN A 593 25.49 19.05 -9.65
CA GLN A 593 24.12 19.30 -9.17
C GLN A 593 23.44 18.02 -8.65
N ARG A 594 24.25 17.10 -8.10
CA ARG A 594 23.84 15.82 -7.54
C ARG A 594 24.40 15.67 -6.13
N THR A 595 23.67 14.94 -5.28
CA THR A 595 24.07 14.73 -3.87
C THR A 595 24.07 13.23 -3.52
N PRO A 596 25.07 12.46 -3.99
CA PRO A 596 25.14 11.03 -3.70
C PRO A 596 25.20 10.76 -2.20
N LEU A 597 24.76 9.58 -1.78
CA LEU A 597 25.01 9.11 -0.43
C LEU A 597 26.52 8.93 -0.23
N ILE A 598 27.12 9.69 0.70
CA ILE A 598 28.55 9.64 0.97
C ILE A 598 28.78 8.87 2.26
N PHE A 599 29.48 7.73 2.16
CA PHE A 599 29.76 6.86 3.28
C PHE A 599 31.28 6.69 3.48
N PRO A 600 31.95 7.59 4.24
CA PRO A 600 33.39 7.51 4.46
C PRO A 600 33.76 6.31 5.33
N VAL A 601 34.72 5.50 4.88
CA VAL A 601 35.33 4.41 5.64
C VAL A 601 36.71 4.83 6.08
N VAL A 602 36.96 4.96 7.37
CA VAL A 602 38.22 5.35 7.96
C VAL A 602 38.85 4.14 8.67
N MET A 603 40.00 3.67 8.16
CA MET A 603 40.76 2.58 8.76
C MET A 603 42.00 3.14 9.43
N ARG A 604 42.37 2.62 10.59
CA ARG A 604 43.59 2.98 11.32
C ARG A 604 44.56 1.79 11.29
N VAL A 605 45.81 2.05 10.90
CA VAL A 605 46.86 1.04 10.80
C VAL A 605 48.11 1.46 11.61
#